data_5325aab41fd06bcf0c2df367137dbd1a
#
_entry.id   5325aab41fd06bcf0c2df367137dbd1a
#
_cell.length_a   1.000
_cell.length_b   1.000
_cell.length_c   1.000
_cell.angle_alpha   90.00
_cell.angle_beta   90.00
_cell.angle_gamma   90.00
#
_symmetry.space_group_name_H-M   'P 1'
#
loop_
_entity.id
_entity.type
_entity.pdbx_description
1 polymer ?
#
loop_
_entity_poly.entity_id
_entity_poly.type
_entity_poly.pdbx_seq_one_letter_code
_entity_poly.pdbx_strand_id
1 'polypeptide(L)'
;MILSIHGGHNASASLITKKNGEIKSWCIEAERVDRIKMSPGCERYEGNDFSAAAKSKWIINKKSDFSLLLKRLFIEVGITEADVDIIVISQNTDVRRIPRELSNKNIIKIPHHLAHAALSFYTSNFREALVVVCDGEGELTDKGYETQTAWKFDSKGYTKLMATYKKDHYEMGIANAYEIYTYWLGYGYNGCGTTMALASFSSEHSEIADNLFVKDEYNNIFVNKNVIDLQEHVKKQNYVKKGTVAFNQEHEKMMRSISLPTRYKLRYPPESSINNDFITMAADIQYATERAVISYIENVRKIFPSDFICMGGGTFLNCNLNSKIRELPGVKDIHVPTAPGDGGLSLGAALAYYFSCNEKCKVADTAFIGCGIIPTKPNDSDSITCIKFSDIAQKAAKLIADGNIVGWCQGRAEFGPRALGNRSLLADPRTMKSHTRINEMLKHREAFRPFAPIVLEEHYSECFEGVLPIPYMLETRKIKANWREKIPAVCHVDNSARVQIVNSQNSPKLNELIEAFYRLTEVPILINTSLNRNGEPIVNDASEAIELLRRGMLDYLIIGDYLYFQKEKQ
;
A
#
# COMPACT_ATOMS: atom_id res chain seq x y z
N MET A 1 16.81 -6.47 -21.65
CA MET A 1 15.88 -6.32 -20.52
C MET A 1 16.58 -5.70 -19.34
N ILE A 2 15.88 -4.87 -18.57
CA ILE A 2 16.39 -4.30 -17.31
C ILE A 2 15.72 -5.03 -16.15
N LEU A 3 16.54 -5.72 -15.35
CA LEU A 3 16.14 -6.27 -14.08
C LEU A 3 16.41 -5.25 -12.99
N SER A 4 15.46 -4.98 -12.12
CA SER A 4 15.68 -4.11 -10.97
C SER A 4 15.28 -4.77 -9.65
N ILE A 5 16.07 -4.51 -8.60
CA ILE A 5 15.89 -5.12 -7.28
C ILE A 5 15.91 -4.03 -6.21
N HIS A 6 14.92 -4.06 -5.33
CA HIS A 6 14.93 -3.36 -4.06
C HIS A 6 15.05 -4.36 -2.91
N GLY A 7 16.01 -4.16 -2.03
CA GLY A 7 16.34 -5.08 -0.93
C GLY A 7 16.33 -4.40 0.45
N GLY A 8 15.20 -3.83 0.81
CA GLY A 8 14.93 -3.31 2.15
C GLY A 8 13.69 -3.98 2.72
N HIS A 9 13.04 -3.39 3.72
CA HIS A 9 11.67 -3.77 4.04
C HIS A 9 10.80 -3.54 2.79
N ASN A 10 9.79 -4.39 2.57
CA ASN A 10 9.01 -4.41 1.32
C ASN A 10 9.86 -4.68 0.05
N ALA A 11 10.84 -5.59 0.15
CA ALA A 11 11.67 -5.96 -0.98
C ALA A 11 10.83 -6.36 -2.20
N SER A 12 11.32 -5.99 -3.38
CA SER A 12 10.65 -6.27 -4.64
C SER A 12 11.66 -6.46 -5.77
N ALA A 13 11.25 -7.17 -6.81
CA ALA A 13 11.99 -7.26 -8.06
C ALA A 13 11.08 -6.91 -9.23
N SER A 14 11.59 -6.08 -10.13
CA SER A 14 10.89 -5.65 -11.33
C SER A 14 11.70 -5.96 -12.58
N LEU A 15 11.00 -6.24 -13.66
CA LEU A 15 11.57 -6.39 -14.98
C LEU A 15 10.86 -5.44 -15.92
N ILE A 16 11.62 -4.69 -16.71
CA ILE A 16 11.09 -3.82 -17.76
C ILE A 16 11.67 -4.16 -19.12
N THR A 17 10.84 -4.02 -20.15
CA THR A 17 11.26 -4.12 -21.55
C THR A 17 10.43 -3.18 -22.40
N LYS A 18 11.03 -2.66 -23.49
CA LYS A 18 10.31 -1.88 -24.49
C LYS A 18 9.72 -2.81 -25.54
N LYS A 19 8.40 -2.76 -25.75
CA LYS A 19 7.70 -3.51 -26.79
C LYS A 19 6.65 -2.62 -27.44
N ASN A 20 6.66 -2.55 -28.76
CA ASN A 20 5.71 -1.73 -29.56
C ASN A 20 5.68 -0.25 -29.16
N GLY A 21 6.82 0.34 -28.83
CA GLY A 21 6.92 1.75 -28.43
C GLY A 21 6.52 2.08 -26.98
N GLU A 22 6.10 1.09 -26.21
CA GLU A 22 5.65 1.22 -24.84
C GLU A 22 6.52 0.37 -23.91
N ILE A 23 6.75 0.85 -22.67
CA ILE A 23 7.42 0.06 -21.63
C ILE A 23 6.39 -0.88 -21.00
N LYS A 24 6.68 -2.18 -21.07
CA LYS A 24 6.01 -3.21 -20.30
C LYS A 24 6.81 -3.57 -19.07
N SER A 25 6.10 -3.80 -17.97
CA SER A 25 6.70 -4.11 -16.68
C SER A 25 6.07 -5.33 -16.01
N TRP A 26 6.87 -5.97 -15.18
CA TRP A 26 6.47 -7.00 -14.22
C TRP A 26 7.11 -6.66 -12.89
N CYS A 27 6.38 -6.82 -11.82
CA CYS A 27 6.91 -6.61 -10.49
C CYS A 27 6.36 -7.67 -9.52
N ILE A 28 7.25 -8.22 -8.72
CA ILE A 28 6.87 -9.13 -7.64
C ILE A 28 7.40 -8.60 -6.33
N GLU A 29 6.50 -8.42 -5.37
CA GLU A 29 6.84 -8.09 -3.99
C GLU A 29 7.22 -9.37 -3.26
N ALA A 30 8.30 -9.35 -2.48
CA ALA A 30 8.82 -10.53 -1.79
C ALA A 30 7.79 -11.16 -0.85
N GLU A 31 6.99 -10.32 -0.16
CA GLU A 31 5.93 -10.79 0.74
C GLU A 31 4.89 -11.68 0.05
N ARG A 32 4.71 -11.53 -1.27
CA ARG A 32 3.80 -12.37 -2.07
C ARG A 32 4.38 -13.76 -2.32
N VAL A 33 5.70 -13.92 -2.21
CA VAL A 33 6.43 -15.18 -2.51
C VAL A 33 6.75 -15.95 -1.23
N ASP A 34 7.30 -15.29 -0.23
CA ASP A 34 7.73 -15.90 1.03
C ASP A 34 6.66 -15.87 2.13
N ARG A 35 5.54 -15.19 1.88
CA ARG A 35 4.40 -15.05 2.80
C ARG A 35 4.71 -14.31 4.10
N ILE A 36 5.75 -13.49 4.10
CA ILE A 36 6.17 -12.67 5.24
C ILE A 36 5.80 -11.22 4.96
N LYS A 37 4.92 -10.64 5.77
CA LYS A 37 4.49 -9.26 5.60
C LYS A 37 5.67 -8.29 5.71
N MET A 38 5.81 -7.36 4.75
CA MET A 38 6.95 -6.43 4.61
C MET A 38 8.31 -7.14 4.50
N SER A 39 8.34 -8.30 3.86
CA SER A 39 9.54 -9.13 3.72
C SER A 39 10.73 -8.33 3.16
N PRO A 40 11.94 -8.56 3.73
CA PRO A 40 13.19 -8.08 3.14
C PRO A 40 13.67 -8.92 1.94
N GLY A 41 12.88 -9.93 1.50
CA GLY A 41 13.15 -10.73 0.31
C GLY A 41 14.19 -11.83 0.46
N CYS A 42 14.51 -12.25 1.68
CA CYS A 42 15.60 -13.21 1.93
C CYS A 42 15.31 -14.26 3.01
N GLU A 43 14.07 -14.50 3.34
CA GLU A 43 13.73 -15.47 4.37
C GLU A 43 12.99 -16.68 3.79
N ARG A 44 13.39 -17.86 4.22
CA ARG A 44 12.62 -19.10 4.04
C ARG A 44 11.84 -19.34 5.31
N TYR A 45 10.52 -19.47 5.17
CA TYR A 45 9.69 -20.03 6.22
C TYR A 45 9.65 -21.56 6.04
N GLU A 46 10.24 -22.28 6.98
CA GLU A 46 10.12 -23.74 7.07
C GLU A 46 9.06 -24.06 8.12
N GLY A 47 7.81 -24.20 7.69
CA GLY A 47 6.72 -24.66 8.56
C GLY A 47 5.34 -24.38 7.99
N ASN A 48 4.45 -25.37 8.11
CA ASN A 48 3.04 -25.27 7.70
C ASN A 48 2.15 -24.55 8.72
N ASP A 49 2.74 -23.87 9.73
CA ASP A 49 1.98 -23.20 10.78
C ASP A 49 1.93 -21.69 10.52
N PHE A 50 0.81 -21.25 9.95
CA PHE A 50 0.50 -19.85 9.68
C PHE A 50 -0.06 -19.09 10.91
N SER A 51 0.16 -19.60 12.13
CA SER A 51 -0.34 -18.96 13.34
C SER A 51 0.36 -17.63 13.66
N ALA A 52 -0.34 -16.73 14.35
CA ALA A 52 0.23 -15.45 14.81
C ALA A 52 1.43 -15.64 15.75
N ALA A 53 1.56 -16.79 16.41
CA ALA A 53 2.68 -17.14 17.28
C ALA A 53 3.98 -17.42 16.49
N ALA A 54 3.89 -17.85 15.22
CA ALA A 54 5.06 -18.06 14.35
C ALA A 54 5.75 -16.76 13.92
N LYS A 55 5.09 -15.60 14.09
CA LYS A 55 5.62 -14.26 13.76
C LYS A 55 6.82 -13.84 14.62
N SER A 56 7.16 -14.58 15.68
CA SER A 56 8.24 -14.20 16.61
C SER A 56 9.63 -14.71 16.22
N LYS A 57 9.78 -15.46 15.13
CA LYS A 57 11.08 -16.01 14.72
C LYS A 57 11.55 -15.42 13.39
N TRP A 58 11.93 -14.15 13.40
CA TRP A 58 12.71 -13.55 12.32
C TRP A 58 14.15 -14.06 12.40
N ILE A 59 14.46 -15.14 11.73
CA ILE A 59 15.85 -15.58 11.54
C ILE A 59 16.32 -14.95 10.23
N ILE A 60 16.93 -13.77 10.31
CA ILE A 60 17.71 -13.24 9.18
C ILE A 60 18.91 -14.17 9.02
N ASN A 61 18.77 -15.16 8.16
CA ASN A 61 19.89 -15.95 7.75
C ASN A 61 20.80 -15.07 6.87
N LYS A 62 21.94 -14.66 7.36
CA LYS A 62 22.93 -13.81 6.65
C LYS A 62 23.37 -14.35 5.28
N LYS A 63 22.93 -15.55 4.89
CA LYS A 63 23.23 -16.21 3.62
C LYS A 63 22.05 -16.20 2.62
N SER A 64 20.89 -15.63 2.97
CA SER A 64 19.75 -15.60 2.07
C SER A 64 19.91 -14.50 1.02
N ASP A 65 19.77 -14.88 -0.23
CA ASP A 65 19.84 -14.01 -1.40
C ASP A 65 18.44 -13.83 -2.03
N PHE A 66 18.35 -13.08 -3.10
CA PHE A 66 17.10 -12.85 -3.82
C PHE A 66 16.68 -13.98 -4.75
N SER A 67 17.33 -15.16 -4.71
CA SER A 67 17.10 -16.27 -5.67
C SER A 67 15.65 -16.69 -5.75
N LEU A 68 14.94 -16.81 -4.61
CA LEU A 68 13.53 -17.23 -4.61
C LEU A 68 12.64 -16.19 -5.32
N LEU A 69 12.85 -14.91 -5.02
CA LEU A 69 12.10 -13.80 -5.62
C LEU A 69 12.35 -13.70 -7.12
N LEU A 70 13.62 -13.78 -7.55
CA LEU A 70 14.00 -13.70 -8.95
C LEU A 70 13.55 -14.92 -9.75
N LYS A 71 13.69 -16.12 -9.19
CA LYS A 71 13.17 -17.35 -9.81
C LYS A 71 11.67 -17.23 -10.09
N ARG A 72 10.89 -16.70 -9.14
CA ARG A 72 9.47 -16.50 -9.37
C ARG A 72 9.22 -15.47 -10.47
N LEU A 73 9.95 -14.36 -10.49
CA LEU A 73 9.82 -13.34 -11.53
C LEU A 73 10.17 -13.90 -12.92
N PHE A 74 11.24 -14.65 -13.04
CA PHE A 74 11.68 -15.23 -14.31
C PHE A 74 10.68 -16.27 -14.85
N ILE A 75 10.14 -17.12 -13.98
CA ILE A 75 9.06 -18.05 -14.35
C ILE A 75 7.81 -17.29 -14.85
N GLU A 76 7.42 -16.22 -14.15
CA GLU A 76 6.24 -15.43 -14.51
C GLU A 76 6.37 -14.75 -15.87
N VAL A 77 7.60 -14.34 -16.23
CA VAL A 77 7.89 -13.64 -17.49
C VAL A 77 8.27 -14.63 -18.60
N GLY A 78 8.71 -15.83 -18.26
CA GLY A 78 9.19 -16.86 -19.18
C GLY A 78 10.60 -16.57 -19.72
N ILE A 79 11.51 -16.12 -18.85
CA ILE A 79 12.90 -15.76 -19.18
C ILE A 79 13.90 -16.49 -18.28
N THR A 80 15.18 -16.35 -18.61
CA THR A 80 16.33 -16.81 -17.85
C THR A 80 17.25 -15.66 -17.47
N GLU A 81 18.28 -15.93 -16.68
CA GLU A 81 19.33 -14.97 -16.33
C GLU A 81 20.08 -14.42 -17.54
N ALA A 82 20.14 -15.22 -18.63
CA ALA A 82 20.81 -14.81 -19.88
C ALA A 82 20.12 -13.63 -20.57
N ASP A 83 18.81 -13.53 -20.43
CA ASP A 83 17.98 -12.49 -21.06
C ASP A 83 18.09 -11.11 -20.36
N VAL A 84 18.75 -11.06 -19.20
CA VAL A 84 18.98 -9.85 -18.45
C VAL A 84 20.24 -9.13 -18.99
N ASP A 85 20.09 -7.90 -19.49
CA ASP A 85 21.21 -7.12 -19.99
C ASP A 85 21.91 -6.35 -18.87
N ILE A 86 21.14 -5.79 -17.95
CA ILE A 86 21.62 -4.91 -16.88
C ILE A 86 20.79 -5.08 -15.62
N ILE A 87 21.44 -4.89 -14.48
CA ILE A 87 20.80 -4.90 -13.16
C ILE A 87 20.79 -3.47 -12.61
N VAL A 88 19.62 -3.02 -12.19
CA VAL A 88 19.44 -1.75 -11.48
C VAL A 88 19.05 -2.08 -10.04
N ILE A 89 19.59 -1.35 -9.08
CA ILE A 89 19.23 -1.52 -7.68
C ILE A 89 18.93 -0.16 -7.05
N SER A 90 17.99 -0.15 -6.12
CA SER A 90 17.87 1.00 -5.21
C SER A 90 19.08 1.04 -4.28
N GLN A 91 19.54 2.23 -3.90
CA GLN A 91 20.82 2.43 -3.21
C GLN A 91 20.98 1.62 -1.92
N ASN A 92 19.90 1.40 -1.18
CA ASN A 92 19.90 0.65 0.08
C ASN A 92 19.96 -0.88 -0.11
N THR A 93 20.01 -1.36 -1.35
CA THR A 93 20.08 -2.80 -1.66
C THR A 93 21.49 -3.33 -1.48
N ASP A 94 21.65 -4.39 -0.66
CA ASP A 94 22.93 -5.06 -0.50
C ASP A 94 23.26 -5.92 -1.72
N VAL A 95 24.26 -5.52 -2.49
CA VAL A 95 24.70 -6.22 -3.72
C VAL A 95 25.14 -7.66 -3.47
N ARG A 96 25.58 -8.01 -2.26
CA ARG A 96 26.01 -9.37 -1.88
C ARG A 96 24.87 -10.37 -1.89
N ARG A 97 23.63 -9.88 -1.92
CA ARG A 97 22.40 -10.68 -1.96
C ARG A 97 21.92 -10.97 -3.39
N ILE A 98 22.59 -10.39 -4.40
CA ILE A 98 22.33 -10.72 -5.82
C ILE A 98 22.89 -12.13 -6.07
N PRO A 99 22.10 -13.05 -6.67
CA PRO A 99 22.55 -14.41 -6.98
C PRO A 99 23.82 -14.42 -7.84
N ARG A 100 24.67 -15.43 -7.62
CA ARG A 100 25.98 -15.55 -8.30
C ARG A 100 25.85 -15.63 -9.82
N GLU A 101 24.78 -16.23 -10.32
CA GLU A 101 24.46 -16.36 -11.74
C GLU A 101 24.33 -15.00 -12.45
N LEU A 102 24.01 -13.96 -11.68
CA LEU A 102 23.87 -12.58 -12.15
C LEU A 102 25.07 -11.68 -11.77
N SER A 103 26.06 -12.19 -11.06
CA SER A 103 27.18 -11.38 -10.54
C SER A 103 28.09 -10.78 -11.61
N ASN A 104 28.06 -11.31 -12.83
CA ASN A 104 28.82 -10.80 -13.99
C ASN A 104 28.10 -9.66 -14.73
N LYS A 105 26.87 -9.35 -14.39
CA LYS A 105 26.09 -8.28 -15.01
C LYS A 105 26.52 -6.90 -14.48
N ASN A 106 26.38 -5.89 -15.31
CA ASN A 106 26.57 -4.51 -14.86
C ASN A 106 25.49 -4.08 -13.89
N ILE A 107 25.89 -3.54 -12.72
CA ILE A 107 24.98 -3.12 -11.65
C ILE A 107 25.01 -1.61 -11.54
N ILE A 108 23.83 -0.99 -11.69
CA ILE A 108 23.61 0.44 -11.55
C ILE A 108 22.84 0.71 -10.26
N LYS A 109 23.30 1.67 -9.46
CA LYS A 109 22.60 2.11 -8.25
C LYS A 109 21.82 3.39 -8.53
N ILE A 110 20.57 3.41 -8.10
CA ILE A 110 19.68 4.57 -8.21
C ILE A 110 19.35 5.08 -6.79
N PRO A 111 19.46 6.39 -6.55
CA PRO A 111 19.06 7.01 -5.31
C PRO A 111 17.61 6.67 -4.91
N HIS A 112 17.39 6.45 -3.61
CA HIS A 112 16.11 6.00 -3.05
C HIS A 112 14.96 6.96 -3.40
N HIS A 113 15.11 8.25 -3.06
CA HIS A 113 14.08 9.24 -3.37
C HIS A 113 13.92 9.50 -4.87
N LEU A 114 15.00 9.34 -5.67
CA LEU A 114 14.89 9.41 -7.13
C LEU A 114 14.06 8.25 -7.68
N ALA A 115 14.19 7.04 -7.10
CA ALA A 115 13.37 5.90 -7.52
C ALA A 115 11.87 6.14 -7.22
N HIS A 116 11.52 6.66 -6.04
CA HIS A 116 10.15 7.07 -5.75
C HIS A 116 9.64 8.15 -6.72
N ALA A 117 10.44 9.17 -6.97
CA ALA A 117 10.08 10.27 -7.87
C ALA A 117 9.86 9.77 -9.30
N ALA A 118 10.77 8.93 -9.81
CA ALA A 118 10.68 8.36 -11.14
C ALA A 118 9.44 7.46 -11.30
N LEU A 119 9.15 6.61 -10.31
CA LEU A 119 7.93 5.82 -10.33
C LEU A 119 6.71 6.72 -10.45
N SER A 120 6.62 7.73 -9.59
CA SER A 120 5.47 8.63 -9.55
C SER A 120 5.27 9.40 -10.85
N PHE A 121 6.35 9.91 -11.45
CA PHE A 121 6.24 10.71 -12.66
C PHE A 121 6.04 9.85 -13.91
N TYR A 122 6.83 8.79 -14.09
CA TYR A 122 6.80 8.03 -15.36
C TYR A 122 5.58 7.12 -15.48
N THR A 123 4.88 6.85 -14.38
CA THR A 123 3.56 6.17 -14.41
C THR A 123 2.38 7.15 -14.51
N SER A 124 2.62 8.46 -14.43
CA SER A 124 1.62 9.48 -14.69
C SER A 124 1.47 9.75 -16.18
N ASN A 125 0.37 10.36 -16.56
CA ASN A 125 0.15 10.87 -17.93
C ASN A 125 0.65 12.32 -18.12
N PHE A 126 1.30 12.91 -17.10
CA PHE A 126 1.72 14.31 -17.15
C PHE A 126 2.96 14.50 -18.01
N ARG A 127 2.99 15.59 -18.77
CA ARG A 127 4.16 15.96 -19.58
C ARG A 127 5.25 16.64 -18.75
N GLU A 128 4.83 17.43 -17.77
CA GLU A 128 5.64 18.10 -16.76
C GLU A 128 4.88 18.05 -15.44
N ALA A 129 5.58 17.87 -14.32
CA ALA A 129 4.98 17.89 -12.99
C ALA A 129 5.97 18.31 -11.92
N LEU A 130 5.44 18.85 -10.83
CA LEU A 130 6.11 18.85 -9.55
C LEU A 130 6.00 17.43 -8.96
N VAL A 131 7.14 16.83 -8.63
CA VAL A 131 7.17 15.52 -7.97
C VAL A 131 7.62 15.70 -6.53
N VAL A 132 6.83 15.22 -5.58
CA VAL A 132 7.12 15.30 -4.15
C VAL A 132 7.27 13.90 -3.59
N VAL A 133 8.38 13.67 -2.91
CA VAL A 133 8.63 12.43 -2.14
C VAL A 133 8.63 12.77 -0.67
N CYS A 134 7.89 12.01 0.13
CA CYS A 134 7.87 12.10 1.58
C CYS A 134 7.93 10.69 2.17
N ASP A 135 9.06 10.38 2.82
CA ASP A 135 9.34 9.04 3.33
C ASP A 135 10.06 9.08 4.67
N GLY A 136 10.25 7.92 5.31
CA GLY A 136 10.91 7.81 6.60
C GLY A 136 12.39 8.16 6.55
N GLU A 137 13.10 7.55 5.59
CA GLU A 137 14.53 7.73 5.36
C GLU A 137 14.86 7.48 3.88
N GLY A 138 15.46 8.47 3.23
CA GLY A 138 16.05 8.32 1.92
C GLY A 138 17.56 8.12 1.98
N GLU A 139 18.28 8.78 1.07
CA GLU A 139 19.72 8.73 0.99
C GLU A 139 20.40 9.37 2.20
N LEU A 140 21.50 8.75 2.66
CA LEU A 140 22.47 9.43 3.52
C LEU A 140 23.39 10.29 2.64
N THR A 141 23.36 11.58 2.88
CA THR A 141 24.21 12.59 2.26
C THR A 141 25.15 13.22 3.31
N ASP A 142 26.00 14.15 2.88
CA ASP A 142 26.80 14.99 3.79
C ASP A 142 25.94 15.85 4.74
N LYS A 143 24.68 16.12 4.36
CA LYS A 143 23.70 16.89 5.16
C LYS A 143 22.85 16.03 6.11
N GLY A 144 22.91 14.69 5.97
CA GLY A 144 22.08 13.75 6.70
C GLY A 144 21.20 12.89 5.79
N TYR A 145 20.20 12.22 6.40
CA TYR A 145 19.24 11.39 5.66
C TYR A 145 18.13 12.24 5.06
N GLU A 146 17.88 12.09 3.76
CA GLU A 146 16.74 12.74 3.12
C GLU A 146 15.42 12.26 3.74
N THR A 147 14.49 13.18 3.97
CA THR A 147 13.15 12.89 4.52
C THR A 147 12.03 13.35 3.57
N GLN A 148 12.15 14.54 2.99
CA GLN A 148 11.32 15.01 1.91
C GLN A 148 12.21 15.50 0.78
N THR A 149 11.81 15.22 -0.47
CA THR A 149 12.45 15.78 -1.66
C THR A 149 11.41 16.26 -2.65
N ALA A 150 11.73 17.32 -3.36
CA ALA A 150 10.90 17.84 -4.42
C ALA A 150 11.71 17.99 -5.71
N TRP A 151 11.08 17.67 -6.82
CA TRP A 151 11.72 17.59 -8.13
C TRP A 151 10.82 18.23 -9.18
N LYS A 152 11.42 18.87 -10.16
CA LYS A 152 10.80 19.11 -11.46
C LYS A 152 11.09 17.91 -12.35
N PHE A 153 10.06 17.35 -12.97
CA PHE A 153 10.18 16.36 -14.04
C PHE A 153 9.50 16.87 -15.30
N ASP A 154 10.13 16.66 -16.45
CA ASP A 154 9.57 16.96 -17.78
C ASP A 154 10.08 15.97 -18.84
N SER A 155 9.88 16.27 -20.14
CA SER A 155 10.34 15.44 -21.25
C SER A 155 11.89 15.39 -21.38
N LYS A 156 12.61 16.34 -20.79
CA LYS A 156 14.08 16.46 -20.86
C LYS A 156 14.79 15.78 -19.69
N GLY A 157 14.04 15.36 -18.67
CA GLY A 157 14.59 14.71 -17.48
C GLY A 157 14.04 15.29 -16.17
N TYR A 158 14.91 15.39 -15.17
CA TYR A 158 14.52 15.85 -13.84
C TYR A 158 15.56 16.78 -13.21
N THR A 159 15.08 17.63 -12.32
CA THR A 159 15.92 18.52 -11.49
C THR A 159 15.41 18.49 -10.05
N LYS A 160 16.30 18.21 -9.08
CA LYS A 160 15.97 18.32 -7.66
C LYS A 160 15.84 19.81 -7.29
N LEU A 161 14.69 20.21 -6.80
CA LEU A 161 14.39 21.60 -6.44
C LEU A 161 14.68 21.88 -4.97
N MET A 162 14.31 20.91 -4.10
CA MET A 162 14.40 21.07 -2.65
C MET A 162 14.57 19.69 -2.00
N ALA A 163 15.28 19.62 -0.89
CA ALA A 163 15.36 18.46 -0.02
C ALA A 163 15.41 18.91 1.43
N THR A 164 14.85 18.10 2.31
CA THR A 164 14.96 18.24 3.76
C THR A 164 15.68 17.02 4.33
N TYR A 165 16.38 17.20 5.43
CA TYR A 165 17.27 16.20 5.99
C TYR A 165 17.04 16.03 7.48
N LYS A 166 17.33 14.83 7.99
CA LYS A 166 17.53 14.57 9.42
C LYS A 166 18.96 14.11 9.65
N LYS A 167 19.56 14.54 10.76
CA LYS A 167 21.00 14.30 11.03
C LYS A 167 21.31 12.85 11.31
N ASP A 168 20.41 12.17 12.00
CA ASP A 168 20.60 10.79 12.42
C ASP A 168 19.25 10.04 12.47
N HIS A 169 19.29 8.73 12.74
CA HIS A 169 18.10 7.90 12.88
C HIS A 169 17.20 8.28 14.07
N TYR A 170 17.67 9.09 15.00
CA TYR A 170 16.92 9.51 16.18
C TYR A 170 16.15 10.81 15.97
N GLU A 171 16.52 11.61 14.97
CA GLU A 171 15.69 12.72 14.54
C GLU A 171 14.45 12.20 13.83
N MET A 172 13.28 12.70 14.22
CA MET A 172 12.00 12.22 13.69
C MET A 172 11.43 13.21 12.68
N GLY A 173 11.42 12.80 11.43
CA GLY A 173 10.69 13.47 10.35
C GLY A 173 9.18 13.18 10.42
N ILE A 174 8.44 13.69 9.43
CA ILE A 174 6.97 13.59 9.37
C ILE A 174 6.51 12.12 9.36
N ALA A 175 7.08 11.30 8.49
CA ALA A 175 6.68 9.90 8.33
C ALA A 175 7.00 9.07 9.59
N ASN A 176 8.21 9.26 10.16
CA ASN A 176 8.60 8.55 11.39
C ASN A 176 7.71 8.92 12.58
N ALA A 177 7.31 10.20 12.70
CA ALA A 177 6.39 10.63 13.74
C ALA A 177 5.04 9.94 13.63
N TYR A 178 4.49 9.82 12.41
CA TYR A 178 3.21 9.13 12.19
C TYR A 178 3.28 7.66 12.60
N GLU A 179 4.37 6.97 12.28
CA GLU A 179 4.61 5.58 12.68
C GLU A 179 4.67 5.45 14.19
N ILE A 180 5.41 6.32 14.89
CA ILE A 180 5.55 6.27 16.35
C ILE A 180 4.22 6.54 17.04
N TYR A 181 3.44 7.52 16.59
CA TYR A 181 2.09 7.73 17.11
C TYR A 181 1.21 6.50 16.90
N THR A 182 1.32 5.85 15.74
CA THR A 182 0.62 4.59 15.46
C THR A 182 1.02 3.49 16.45
N TYR A 183 2.28 3.41 16.82
CA TYR A 183 2.76 2.51 17.87
C TYR A 183 2.17 2.83 19.23
N TRP A 184 2.18 4.08 19.62
CA TRP A 184 1.61 4.51 20.90
C TRP A 184 0.11 4.22 21.00
N LEU A 185 -0.60 4.27 19.87
CA LEU A 185 -1.99 3.85 19.75
C LEU A 185 -2.17 2.32 19.82
N GLY A 186 -1.07 1.55 19.84
CA GLY A 186 -1.11 0.10 19.95
C GLY A 186 -1.30 -0.67 18.65
N TYR A 187 -1.25 0.00 17.50
CA TYR A 187 -1.54 -0.64 16.21
C TYR A 187 -0.31 -1.24 15.50
N GLY A 188 0.90 -1.02 16.03
CA GLY A 188 2.14 -1.56 15.44
C GLY A 188 2.52 -0.91 14.10
N TYR A 189 3.65 -1.32 13.50
CA TYR A 189 4.20 -0.72 12.27
C TYR A 189 3.24 -0.71 11.07
N ASN A 190 2.41 -1.71 10.95
CA ASN A 190 1.46 -1.81 9.83
C ASN A 190 0.13 -1.08 10.09
N GLY A 191 0.04 -0.37 11.21
CA GLY A 191 -1.20 0.19 11.75
C GLY A 191 -1.54 1.60 11.26
N CYS A 192 -0.71 2.27 10.46
CA CYS A 192 -0.93 3.66 10.03
C CYS A 192 -2.32 3.88 9.41
N GLY A 193 -2.83 2.90 8.66
CA GLY A 193 -4.20 2.95 8.14
C GLY A 193 -5.28 2.87 9.22
N THR A 194 -5.00 2.27 10.39
CA THR A 194 -5.92 2.25 11.54
C THR A 194 -5.90 3.60 12.24
N THR A 195 -4.72 4.20 12.44
CA THR A 195 -4.57 5.56 12.98
C THR A 195 -5.32 6.57 12.12
N MET A 196 -5.17 6.51 10.79
CA MET A 196 -5.90 7.38 9.85
C MET A 196 -7.42 7.19 9.95
N ALA A 197 -7.91 5.96 10.10
CA ALA A 197 -9.34 5.71 10.27
C ALA A 197 -9.85 6.22 11.61
N LEU A 198 -9.08 6.06 12.69
CA LEU A 198 -9.44 6.57 14.01
C LEU A 198 -9.47 8.10 14.06
N ALA A 199 -8.57 8.77 13.36
CA ALA A 199 -8.53 10.23 13.26
C ALA A 199 -9.83 10.83 12.72
N SER A 200 -10.58 10.10 11.89
CA SER A 200 -11.85 10.56 11.32
C SER A 200 -13.00 10.65 12.32
N PHE A 201 -12.82 10.18 13.57
CA PHE A 201 -13.81 10.32 14.64
C PHE A 201 -13.80 11.70 15.30
N SER A 202 -12.81 12.55 15.00
CA SER A 202 -12.78 13.93 15.46
C SER A 202 -12.51 14.90 14.31
N SER A 203 -13.22 15.99 14.28
CA SER A 203 -12.90 17.16 13.45
C SER A 203 -11.99 18.18 14.19
N GLU A 204 -11.78 17.98 15.49
CA GLU A 204 -10.97 18.84 16.35
C GLU A 204 -9.62 18.17 16.64
N HIS A 205 -8.61 19.00 16.87
CA HIS A 205 -7.27 18.60 17.28
C HIS A 205 -6.82 19.45 18.48
N SER A 206 -5.80 18.97 19.19
CA SER A 206 -5.27 19.70 20.34
C SER A 206 -4.18 20.70 19.92
N GLU A 207 -3.80 21.61 20.82
CA GLU A 207 -2.66 22.53 20.62
C GLU A 207 -1.33 21.81 20.34
N ILE A 208 -1.22 20.53 20.70
CA ILE A 208 -0.07 19.70 20.38
C ILE A 208 0.10 19.60 18.86
N ALA A 209 -0.99 19.38 18.14
CA ALA A 209 -0.96 19.22 16.69
C ALA A 209 -0.45 20.47 15.97
N ASP A 210 -0.80 21.66 16.45
CA ASP A 210 -0.35 22.93 15.88
C ASP A 210 1.16 23.14 16.03
N ASN A 211 1.77 22.57 17.07
CA ASN A 211 3.16 22.77 17.44
C ASN A 211 4.01 21.50 17.28
N LEU A 212 3.44 20.41 16.77
CA LEU A 212 4.13 19.10 16.71
C LEU A 212 5.35 19.12 15.80
N PHE A 213 5.29 19.83 14.68
CA PHE A 213 6.40 19.98 13.75
C PHE A 213 6.94 21.41 13.75
N VAL A 214 8.27 21.52 13.77
CA VAL A 214 9.00 22.77 13.62
C VAL A 214 9.90 22.71 12.39
N LYS A 215 10.27 23.89 11.88
CA LYS A 215 11.25 24.06 10.81
C LYS A 215 12.51 24.70 11.37
N ASP A 216 13.66 24.22 10.92
CA ASP A 216 14.92 24.93 11.14
C ASP A 216 15.16 26.02 10.09
N GLU A 217 16.30 26.69 10.20
CA GLU A 217 16.72 27.75 9.25
C GLU A 217 16.93 27.25 7.82
N TYR A 218 17.08 25.92 7.60
CA TYR A 218 17.23 25.26 6.30
C TYR A 218 15.91 24.68 5.78
N ASN A 219 14.77 24.96 6.45
CA ASN A 219 13.43 24.40 6.18
C ASN A 219 13.32 22.87 6.37
N ASN A 220 14.23 22.24 7.10
CA ASN A 220 14.05 20.85 7.53
C ASN A 220 12.89 20.78 8.52
N ILE A 221 12.09 19.71 8.43
CA ILE A 221 10.89 19.55 9.24
C ILE A 221 11.10 18.38 10.21
N PHE A 222 10.99 18.64 11.50
CA PHE A 222 11.12 17.61 12.54
C PHE A 222 10.09 17.80 13.64
N VAL A 223 9.96 16.76 14.45
CA VAL A 223 9.16 16.82 15.66
C VAL A 223 9.73 17.86 16.63
N ASN A 224 8.89 18.71 17.14
CA ASN A 224 9.22 19.71 18.13
C ASN A 224 9.48 19.06 19.50
N LYS A 225 10.72 19.04 19.93
CA LYS A 225 11.15 18.47 21.21
C LYS A 225 10.52 19.14 22.44
N ASN A 226 10.14 20.41 22.33
CA ASN A 226 9.45 21.13 23.40
C ASN A 226 8.02 20.64 23.59
N VAL A 227 7.43 20.03 22.57
CA VAL A 227 6.08 19.44 22.61
C VAL A 227 6.16 17.97 22.98
N ILE A 228 7.02 17.20 22.30
CA ILE A 228 7.23 15.77 22.53
C ILE A 228 8.67 15.40 22.25
N ASP A 229 9.40 14.93 23.25
CA ASP A 229 10.76 14.40 23.08
C ASP A 229 10.74 12.91 22.69
N LEU A 230 10.48 12.67 21.40
CA LEU A 230 10.54 11.32 20.85
C LEU A 230 11.96 10.74 20.88
N GLN A 231 12.99 11.58 20.75
CA GLN A 231 14.39 11.12 20.75
C GLN A 231 14.83 10.62 22.12
N GLU A 232 14.45 11.30 23.19
CA GLU A 232 14.79 10.86 24.54
C GLU A 232 14.16 9.50 24.84
N HIS A 233 12.94 9.29 24.40
CA HIS A 233 12.26 8.01 24.53
C HIS A 233 12.97 6.88 23.79
N VAL A 234 13.39 7.11 22.55
CA VAL A 234 14.12 6.12 21.76
C VAL A 234 15.52 5.84 22.31
N LYS A 235 16.26 6.87 22.78
CA LYS A 235 17.61 6.73 23.35
C LYS A 235 17.63 6.02 24.71
N LYS A 236 16.67 6.29 25.58
CA LYS A 236 16.58 5.68 26.92
C LYS A 236 16.38 4.16 26.89
N GLN A 237 16.01 3.62 25.77
CA GLN A 237 15.59 2.24 25.66
C GLN A 237 16.59 1.37 24.87
N ASN A 238 17.88 1.58 24.98
CA ASN A 238 18.95 0.75 24.39
C ASN A 238 18.51 0.06 23.09
N TYR A 239 18.67 0.75 21.97
CA TYR A 239 18.28 0.26 20.65
C TYR A 239 18.88 -1.14 20.41
N VAL A 240 18.06 -2.15 20.43
CA VAL A 240 18.46 -3.51 20.07
C VAL A 240 18.86 -3.52 18.60
N LYS A 241 20.02 -4.09 18.30
CA LYS A 241 20.57 -4.12 16.95
C LYS A 241 19.53 -4.61 15.95
N LYS A 242 19.24 -3.79 14.94
CA LYS A 242 18.37 -4.14 13.79
C LYS A 242 18.71 -5.56 13.32
N GLY A 243 17.73 -6.42 13.24
CA GLY A 243 17.84 -7.72 12.57
C GLY A 243 17.91 -8.95 13.48
N THR A 244 17.56 -8.87 14.76
CA THR A 244 17.41 -10.02 15.63
C THR A 244 15.96 -10.28 16.01
N VAL A 245 15.61 -11.53 16.29
CA VAL A 245 14.27 -11.92 16.81
C VAL A 245 13.92 -11.15 18.09
N ALA A 246 14.93 -10.88 18.92
CA ALA A 246 14.83 -10.05 20.10
C ALA A 246 14.37 -8.61 19.77
N PHE A 247 14.70 -8.09 18.59
CA PHE A 247 14.32 -6.73 18.19
C PHE A 247 12.80 -6.52 18.21
N ASN A 248 12.02 -7.43 17.65
CA ASN A 248 10.56 -7.24 17.61
C ASN A 248 9.91 -7.39 18.98
N GLN A 249 10.34 -8.36 19.79
CA GLN A 249 9.81 -8.55 21.15
C GLN A 249 10.24 -7.45 22.11
N GLU A 250 11.52 -7.05 22.05
CA GLU A 250 12.02 -5.94 22.88
C GLU A 250 11.52 -4.60 22.38
N HIS A 251 11.36 -4.41 21.06
CA HIS A 251 10.76 -3.20 20.51
C HIS A 251 9.28 -3.07 20.91
N GLU A 252 8.48 -4.15 20.84
CA GLU A 252 7.13 -4.15 21.40
C GLU A 252 7.11 -3.88 22.91
N LYS A 253 8.02 -4.50 23.66
CA LYS A 253 8.17 -4.27 25.09
C LYS A 253 8.60 -2.84 25.37
N MET A 254 9.49 -2.31 24.55
CA MET A 254 9.96 -0.95 24.56
C MET A 254 8.81 0.03 24.32
N MET A 255 8.04 -0.18 23.27
CA MET A 255 6.90 0.68 22.94
C MET A 255 5.80 0.65 24.01
N ARG A 256 5.64 -0.50 24.68
CA ARG A 256 4.77 -0.65 25.85
C ARG A 256 5.24 0.10 27.09
N SER A 257 6.55 0.33 27.22
CA SER A 257 7.16 1.04 28.34
C SER A 257 7.34 2.55 28.11
N ILE A 258 7.08 3.04 26.90
CA ILE A 258 7.14 4.46 26.59
C ILE A 258 6.11 5.21 27.44
N SER A 259 6.59 6.11 28.28
CA SER A 259 5.73 7.05 28.98
C SER A 259 5.22 8.09 28.00
N LEU A 260 3.92 8.03 27.68
CA LEU A 260 3.27 9.07 26.92
C LEU A 260 3.33 10.41 27.68
N PRO A 261 3.31 11.54 26.97
CA PRO A 261 3.12 12.84 27.61
C PRO A 261 1.93 12.76 28.56
N THR A 262 2.04 13.41 29.71
CA THR A 262 1.03 13.36 30.79
C THR A 262 -0.39 13.66 30.35
N ARG A 263 -0.55 14.29 29.19
CA ARG A 263 -1.83 14.60 28.57
C ARG A 263 -2.51 13.38 27.95
N TYR A 264 -1.74 12.37 27.47
CA TYR A 264 -2.27 11.13 26.89
C TYR A 264 -2.12 9.97 27.86
N LYS A 265 -3.06 9.80 28.77
CA LYS A 265 -3.09 8.67 29.71
C LYS A 265 -3.68 7.43 29.05
N LEU A 266 -2.95 6.79 28.16
CA LEU A 266 -3.44 5.61 27.44
C LEU A 266 -3.22 4.32 28.23
N ARG A 267 -4.25 3.43 28.20
CA ARG A 267 -4.10 2.03 28.59
C ARG A 267 -3.77 1.22 27.36
N TYR A 268 -2.71 0.47 27.40
CA TYR A 268 -2.23 -0.35 26.30
C TYR A 268 -2.38 -1.85 26.62
N PRO A 269 -2.79 -2.73 25.66
CA PRO A 269 -3.38 -2.41 24.34
C PRO A 269 -4.80 -1.86 24.48
N PRO A 270 -5.29 -1.09 23.52
CA PRO A 270 -6.67 -0.64 23.54
C PRO A 270 -7.59 -1.84 23.40
N GLU A 271 -8.27 -2.18 24.48
CA GLU A 271 -9.35 -3.15 24.43
C GLU A 271 -10.54 -2.48 23.77
N SER A 272 -11.16 -3.13 22.84
CA SER A 272 -12.41 -2.96 22.07
C SER A 272 -13.22 -1.63 22.12
N SER A 273 -12.97 -0.70 23.02
CA SER A 273 -13.68 0.57 23.11
C SER A 273 -12.83 1.74 22.59
N ILE A 274 -13.40 2.52 21.68
CA ILE A 274 -12.81 3.77 21.21
C ILE A 274 -12.77 4.74 22.40
N ASN A 275 -11.55 5.18 22.76
CA ASN A 275 -11.32 6.12 23.85
C ASN A 275 -11.05 7.51 23.27
N ASN A 276 -11.59 8.57 23.86
CA ASN A 276 -11.40 9.94 23.40
C ASN A 276 -9.94 10.37 23.34
N ASP A 277 -9.07 9.90 24.25
CA ASP A 277 -7.65 10.20 24.21
C ASP A 277 -6.97 9.60 22.97
N PHE A 278 -7.38 8.38 22.56
CA PHE A 278 -6.89 7.75 21.33
C PHE A 278 -7.37 8.50 20.09
N ILE A 279 -8.64 8.93 20.06
CA ILE A 279 -9.19 9.74 18.97
C ILE A 279 -8.42 11.04 18.85
N THR A 280 -8.23 11.78 19.95
CA THR A 280 -7.49 13.05 19.95
C THR A 280 -6.06 12.85 19.46
N MET A 281 -5.38 11.84 19.94
CA MET A 281 -4.01 11.54 19.53
C MET A 281 -3.90 11.17 18.04
N ALA A 282 -4.85 10.41 17.52
CA ALA A 282 -4.91 10.07 16.10
C ALA A 282 -5.24 11.31 15.26
N ALA A 283 -6.15 12.17 15.70
CA ALA A 283 -6.49 13.42 15.05
C ALA A 283 -5.31 14.39 15.04
N ASP A 284 -4.58 14.51 16.15
CA ASP A 284 -3.40 15.36 16.27
C ASP A 284 -2.32 15.00 15.26
N ILE A 285 -1.93 13.71 15.19
CA ILE A 285 -0.88 13.30 14.25
C ILE A 285 -1.34 13.39 12.78
N GLN A 286 -2.61 13.08 12.49
CA GLN A 286 -3.17 13.21 11.15
C GLN A 286 -3.15 14.69 10.70
N TYR A 287 -3.68 15.59 11.51
CA TYR A 287 -3.72 17.02 11.22
C TYR A 287 -2.31 17.60 11.06
N ALA A 288 -1.41 17.32 12.01
CA ALA A 288 -0.04 17.81 11.96
C ALA A 288 0.69 17.35 10.70
N THR A 289 0.53 16.07 10.33
CA THR A 289 1.11 15.49 9.10
C THR A 289 0.59 16.18 7.85
N GLU A 290 -0.72 16.34 7.72
CA GLU A 290 -1.34 17.01 6.59
C GLU A 290 -0.83 18.45 6.46
N ARG A 291 -0.84 19.20 7.53
CA ARG A 291 -0.35 20.58 7.57
C ARG A 291 1.12 20.70 7.19
N ALA A 292 1.97 19.80 7.71
CA ALA A 292 3.40 19.81 7.42
C ALA A 292 3.70 19.52 5.96
N VAL A 293 3.08 18.46 5.39
CA VAL A 293 3.28 18.08 3.99
C VAL A 293 2.71 19.13 3.03
N ILE A 294 1.51 19.65 3.30
CA ILE A 294 0.90 20.72 2.50
C ILE A 294 1.78 21.97 2.50
N SER A 295 2.25 22.41 3.68
CA SER A 295 3.15 23.56 3.80
C SER A 295 4.48 23.34 3.03
N TYR A 296 5.00 22.11 3.00
CA TYR A 296 6.17 21.77 2.19
C TYR A 296 5.86 21.94 0.69
N ILE A 297 4.75 21.37 0.22
CA ILE A 297 4.31 21.46 -1.19
C ILE A 297 4.11 22.93 -1.59
N GLU A 298 3.44 23.73 -0.78
CA GLU A 298 3.22 25.15 -1.05
C GLU A 298 4.53 25.94 -1.15
N ASN A 299 5.52 25.64 -0.30
CA ASN A 299 6.83 26.28 -0.37
C ASN A 299 7.58 25.91 -1.65
N VAL A 300 7.51 24.64 -2.06
CA VAL A 300 8.13 24.21 -3.33
C VAL A 300 7.41 24.83 -4.54
N ARG A 301 6.09 24.96 -4.48
CA ARG A 301 5.30 25.62 -5.54
C ARG A 301 5.62 27.12 -5.71
N LYS A 302 6.19 27.79 -4.71
CA LYS A 302 6.75 29.15 -4.88
C LYS A 302 8.02 29.15 -5.74
N ILE A 303 8.78 28.05 -5.72
CA ILE A 303 10.00 27.88 -6.53
C ILE A 303 9.64 27.42 -7.94
N PHE A 304 8.74 26.44 -8.03
CA PHE A 304 8.27 25.85 -9.28
C PHE A 304 6.73 25.73 -9.25
N PRO A 305 6.01 26.74 -9.73
CA PRO A 305 4.56 26.69 -9.88
C PRO A 305 4.17 25.55 -10.84
N SER A 306 3.38 24.62 -10.36
CA SER A 306 2.88 23.51 -11.16
C SER A 306 1.42 23.25 -10.85
N ASP A 307 0.63 23.00 -11.90
CA ASP A 307 -0.77 22.58 -11.80
C ASP A 307 -0.89 21.06 -11.60
N PHE A 308 0.19 20.30 -11.85
CA PHE A 308 0.25 18.84 -11.77
C PHE A 308 1.26 18.41 -10.72
N ILE A 309 0.82 17.54 -9.81
CA ILE A 309 1.67 17.05 -8.71
C ILE A 309 1.70 15.52 -8.74
N CYS A 310 2.90 14.95 -8.82
CA CYS A 310 3.12 13.53 -8.60
C CYS A 310 3.67 13.29 -7.19
N MET A 311 3.27 12.22 -6.53
CA MET A 311 3.62 11.96 -5.13
C MET A 311 4.13 10.53 -4.93
N GLY A 312 5.26 10.39 -4.21
CA GLY A 312 5.91 9.11 -3.87
C GLY A 312 6.42 9.09 -2.43
N GLY A 313 6.73 7.89 -1.94
CA GLY A 313 7.07 7.63 -0.55
C GLY A 313 5.87 7.12 0.25
N GLY A 314 6.15 6.40 1.36
CA GLY A 314 5.16 5.73 2.19
C GLY A 314 4.07 6.65 2.76
N THR A 315 4.38 7.92 2.98
CA THR A 315 3.43 8.94 3.48
C THR A 315 2.21 9.09 2.57
N PHE A 316 2.36 8.93 1.26
CA PHE A 316 1.25 9.07 0.30
C PHE A 316 0.34 7.83 0.16
N LEU A 317 0.49 6.84 1.03
CA LEU A 317 -0.56 5.87 1.33
C LEU A 317 -1.69 6.48 2.19
N ASN A 318 -1.50 7.69 2.69
CA ASN A 318 -2.50 8.48 3.42
C ASN A 318 -3.49 9.13 2.45
N CYS A 319 -4.61 8.45 2.23
CA CYS A 319 -5.62 8.88 1.25
C CYS A 319 -6.34 10.19 1.65
N ASN A 320 -6.40 10.54 2.94
CA ASN A 320 -6.97 11.81 3.40
C ASN A 320 -6.06 12.98 3.00
N LEU A 321 -4.75 12.83 3.22
CA LEU A 321 -3.76 13.80 2.80
C LEU A 321 -3.80 14.03 1.27
N ASN A 322 -3.85 12.94 0.50
CA ASN A 322 -3.88 13.04 -0.97
C ASN A 322 -5.10 13.82 -1.47
N SER A 323 -6.27 13.59 -0.86
CA SER A 323 -7.49 14.33 -1.19
C SER A 323 -7.34 15.84 -0.93
N LYS A 324 -6.74 16.21 0.21
CA LYS A 324 -6.48 17.61 0.55
C LYS A 324 -5.47 18.28 -0.39
N ILE A 325 -4.45 17.53 -0.85
CA ILE A 325 -3.48 18.04 -1.83
C ILE A 325 -4.17 18.32 -3.18
N ARG A 326 -5.09 17.46 -3.62
CA ARG A 326 -5.88 17.70 -4.83
C ARG A 326 -6.69 18.98 -4.77
N GLU A 327 -7.18 19.34 -3.58
CA GLU A 327 -8.03 20.51 -3.35
C GLU A 327 -7.24 21.82 -3.18
N LEU A 328 -5.90 21.76 -3.22
CA LEU A 328 -5.06 22.97 -3.09
C LEU A 328 -5.31 23.93 -4.27
N PRO A 329 -5.35 25.25 -4.01
CA PRO A 329 -5.53 26.26 -5.05
C PRO A 329 -4.49 26.11 -6.18
N GLY A 330 -4.97 26.07 -7.43
CA GLY A 330 -4.14 25.95 -8.63
C GLY A 330 -3.57 24.56 -8.87
N VAL A 331 -4.01 23.52 -8.16
CA VAL A 331 -3.77 22.12 -8.51
C VAL A 331 -4.89 21.67 -9.43
N LYS A 332 -4.54 21.25 -10.64
CA LYS A 332 -5.49 20.71 -11.62
C LYS A 332 -5.64 19.20 -11.50
N ASP A 333 -4.54 18.51 -11.24
CA ASP A 333 -4.57 17.06 -11.05
C ASP A 333 -3.36 16.57 -10.25
N ILE A 334 -3.53 15.39 -9.63
CA ILE A 334 -2.48 14.71 -8.89
C ILE A 334 -2.30 13.28 -9.38
N HIS A 335 -1.10 12.72 -9.19
CA HIS A 335 -0.83 11.32 -9.42
C HIS A 335 -0.09 10.69 -8.25
N VAL A 336 -0.57 9.54 -7.81
CA VAL A 336 0.11 8.66 -6.84
C VAL A 336 0.15 7.27 -7.46
N PRO A 337 1.32 6.61 -7.59
CA PRO A 337 1.37 5.25 -8.13
C PRO A 337 0.72 4.25 -7.18
N THR A 338 0.35 3.07 -7.68
CA THR A 338 -0.29 2.02 -6.88
C THR A 338 0.57 1.52 -5.71
N ALA A 339 1.89 1.62 -5.83
CA ALA A 339 2.89 1.27 -4.82
C ALA A 339 3.79 2.49 -4.50
N PRO A 340 3.28 3.54 -3.82
CA PRO A 340 4.07 4.75 -3.58
C PRO A 340 5.21 4.55 -2.58
N GLY A 341 5.12 3.57 -1.66
CA GLY A 341 6.17 3.22 -0.70
C GLY A 341 7.24 2.29 -1.30
N ASP A 342 8.09 1.73 -0.43
CA ASP A 342 9.29 0.97 -0.81
C ASP A 342 9.05 -0.23 -1.72
N GLY A 343 7.88 -0.87 -1.65
CA GLY A 343 7.51 -1.92 -2.59
C GLY A 343 7.59 -1.51 -4.07
N GLY A 344 7.46 -0.21 -4.34
CA GLY A 344 7.57 0.37 -5.69
C GLY A 344 8.99 0.68 -6.17
N LEU A 345 9.98 0.66 -5.28
CA LEU A 345 11.34 1.14 -5.57
C LEU A 345 12.04 0.36 -6.68
N SER A 346 11.83 -0.95 -6.79
CA SER A 346 12.44 -1.70 -7.89
C SER A 346 11.96 -1.21 -9.26
N LEU A 347 10.66 -0.98 -9.44
CA LEU A 347 10.13 -0.43 -10.68
C LEU A 347 10.59 1.01 -10.90
N GLY A 348 10.55 1.83 -9.85
CA GLY A 348 10.99 3.22 -9.92
C GLY A 348 12.45 3.37 -10.31
N ALA A 349 13.34 2.54 -9.75
CA ALA A 349 14.75 2.53 -10.10
C ALA A 349 14.97 2.09 -11.57
N ALA A 350 14.25 1.07 -12.04
CA ALA A 350 14.30 0.66 -13.44
C ALA A 350 13.88 1.78 -14.38
N LEU A 351 12.79 2.49 -14.08
CA LEU A 351 12.30 3.62 -14.88
C LEU A 351 13.26 4.81 -14.85
N ALA A 352 13.83 5.14 -13.67
CA ALA A 352 14.82 6.20 -13.53
C ALA A 352 16.04 5.94 -14.44
N TYR A 353 16.58 4.72 -14.40
CA TYR A 353 17.69 4.32 -15.26
C TYR A 353 17.29 4.34 -16.73
N TYR A 354 16.16 3.72 -17.09
CA TYR A 354 15.71 3.65 -18.49
C TYR A 354 15.61 5.04 -19.12
N PHE A 355 14.94 5.97 -18.46
CA PHE A 355 14.73 7.32 -18.97
C PHE A 355 15.93 8.26 -18.81
N SER A 356 16.94 7.87 -18.07
CA SER A 356 18.25 8.57 -18.10
C SER A 356 19.04 8.31 -19.39
N CYS A 357 18.76 7.20 -20.07
CA CYS A 357 19.45 6.76 -21.29
C CYS A 357 18.58 6.84 -22.56
N ASN A 358 17.27 7.05 -22.44
CA ASN A 358 16.32 6.96 -23.54
C ASN A 358 15.31 8.11 -23.51
N GLU A 359 14.76 8.44 -24.67
CA GLU A 359 13.64 9.38 -24.77
C GLU A 359 12.40 8.85 -24.04
N LYS A 360 11.60 9.78 -23.52
CA LYS A 360 10.34 9.47 -22.84
C LYS A 360 9.37 8.76 -23.81
N CYS A 361 8.87 7.61 -23.40
CA CYS A 361 7.80 6.88 -24.06
C CYS A 361 6.73 6.48 -23.04
N LYS A 362 5.60 6.01 -23.52
CA LYS A 362 4.52 5.57 -22.66
C LYS A 362 4.97 4.38 -21.80
N VAL A 363 4.61 4.40 -20.52
CA VAL A 363 4.66 3.25 -19.63
C VAL A 363 3.27 2.63 -19.59
N ALA A 364 3.17 1.31 -19.79
CA ALA A 364 1.92 0.59 -19.68
C ALA A 364 1.37 0.70 -18.25
N ASP A 365 0.05 0.50 -18.08
CA ASP A 365 -0.58 0.49 -16.75
C ASP A 365 0.16 -0.48 -15.82
N THR A 366 0.50 0.02 -14.65
CA THR A 366 1.28 -0.68 -13.63
C THR A 366 0.42 -1.25 -12.49
N ALA A 367 -0.91 -1.12 -12.57
CA ALA A 367 -1.79 -1.58 -11.49
C ALA A 367 -1.79 -3.10 -11.33
N PHE A 368 -1.66 -3.86 -12.43
CA PHE A 368 -1.78 -5.33 -12.45
C PHE A 368 -0.55 -5.99 -13.09
N ILE A 369 0.61 -5.81 -12.49
CA ILE A 369 1.89 -6.32 -12.98
C ILE A 369 2.53 -7.41 -12.10
N GLY A 370 1.81 -7.88 -11.07
CA GLY A 370 2.21 -8.98 -10.20
C GLY A 370 2.11 -10.36 -10.86
N CYS A 371 2.12 -11.43 -10.08
CA CYS A 371 1.99 -12.80 -10.58
C CYS A 371 0.61 -13.10 -11.17
N GLY A 372 0.57 -13.87 -12.24
CA GLY A 372 -0.66 -14.48 -12.74
C GLY A 372 -1.22 -15.52 -11.77
N ILE A 373 -2.51 -15.83 -11.90
CA ILE A 373 -3.15 -16.92 -11.18
C ILE A 373 -3.73 -17.94 -12.15
N ILE A 374 -3.44 -19.22 -11.89
CA ILE A 374 -3.93 -20.33 -12.70
C ILE A 374 -4.92 -21.13 -11.84
N PRO A 375 -6.17 -21.34 -12.30
CA PRO A 375 -7.11 -22.20 -11.61
C PRO A 375 -6.55 -23.62 -11.46
N THR A 376 -6.62 -24.16 -10.25
CA THR A 376 -6.22 -25.55 -9.97
C THR A 376 -7.43 -26.37 -9.57
N LYS A 377 -7.57 -27.56 -10.11
CA LYS A 377 -8.65 -28.48 -9.69
C LYS A 377 -8.33 -29.00 -8.28
N PRO A 378 -9.30 -28.97 -7.35
CA PRO A 378 -9.17 -29.67 -6.08
C PRO A 378 -9.01 -31.18 -6.31
N ASN A 379 -8.36 -31.88 -5.38
CA ASN A 379 -8.28 -33.33 -5.42
C ASN A 379 -9.69 -33.94 -5.19
N ASP A 380 -9.95 -35.15 -5.72
CA ASP A 380 -11.26 -35.82 -5.58
C ASP A 380 -11.64 -36.08 -4.10
N SER A 381 -10.63 -36.25 -3.24
CA SER A 381 -10.79 -36.41 -1.79
C SER A 381 -11.02 -35.07 -1.05
N ASP A 382 -10.94 -33.92 -1.73
CA ASP A 382 -11.14 -32.61 -1.13
C ASP A 382 -12.63 -32.36 -0.84
N SER A 383 -12.93 -31.67 0.24
CA SER A 383 -14.28 -31.18 0.58
C SER A 383 -14.74 -30.05 -0.36
N ILE A 384 -13.87 -29.57 -1.25
CA ILE A 384 -14.12 -28.48 -2.17
C ILE A 384 -14.49 -29.02 -3.56
N THR A 385 -15.52 -28.43 -4.14
CA THR A 385 -15.91 -28.63 -5.54
C THR A 385 -15.56 -27.40 -6.36
N CYS A 386 -15.19 -27.58 -7.65
CA CYS A 386 -15.03 -26.47 -8.57
C CYS A 386 -15.82 -26.72 -9.87
N ILE A 387 -16.50 -25.69 -10.34
CA ILE A 387 -17.33 -25.74 -11.58
C ILE A 387 -16.96 -24.55 -12.45
N LYS A 388 -16.80 -24.78 -13.75
CA LYS A 388 -16.55 -23.72 -14.72
C LYS A 388 -17.87 -23.09 -15.18
N PHE A 389 -17.90 -21.76 -15.26
CA PHE A 389 -19.02 -20.98 -15.78
C PHE A 389 -18.57 -20.08 -16.93
N SER A 390 -19.41 -19.93 -17.95
CA SER A 390 -19.20 -18.97 -19.03
C SER A 390 -19.56 -17.54 -18.63
N ASP A 391 -20.47 -17.40 -17.68
CA ASP A 391 -21.05 -16.16 -17.16
C ASP A 391 -20.69 -15.94 -15.68
N ILE A 392 -19.42 -16.15 -15.34
CA ILE A 392 -18.93 -16.13 -13.96
C ILE A 392 -19.20 -14.78 -13.25
N ALA A 393 -19.20 -13.66 -13.98
CA ALA A 393 -19.49 -12.34 -13.43
C ALA A 393 -20.96 -12.24 -12.95
N GLN A 394 -21.92 -12.72 -13.74
CA GLN A 394 -23.33 -12.77 -13.39
C GLN A 394 -23.57 -13.71 -12.21
N LYS A 395 -22.89 -14.86 -12.21
CA LYS A 395 -22.95 -15.82 -11.10
C LYS A 395 -22.45 -15.20 -9.80
N ALA A 396 -21.30 -14.52 -9.86
CA ALA A 396 -20.72 -13.81 -8.70
C ALA A 396 -21.65 -12.71 -8.20
N ALA A 397 -22.21 -11.90 -9.09
CA ALA A 397 -23.13 -10.82 -8.74
C ALA A 397 -24.35 -11.35 -7.96
N LYS A 398 -24.94 -12.46 -8.42
CA LYS A 398 -26.06 -13.10 -7.71
C LYS A 398 -25.65 -13.59 -6.33
N LEU A 399 -24.53 -14.30 -6.21
CA LEU A 399 -24.02 -14.78 -4.92
C LEU A 399 -23.81 -13.62 -3.92
N ILE A 400 -23.23 -12.51 -4.39
CA ILE A 400 -23.01 -11.33 -3.56
C ILE A 400 -24.34 -10.68 -3.17
N ALA A 401 -25.29 -10.54 -4.11
CA ALA A 401 -26.61 -9.98 -3.84
C ALA A 401 -27.43 -10.81 -2.84
N ASP A 402 -27.19 -12.12 -2.80
CA ASP A 402 -27.74 -13.06 -1.83
C ASP A 402 -27.04 -12.98 -0.45
N GLY A 403 -26.07 -12.07 -0.26
CA GLY A 403 -25.38 -11.78 1.01
C GLY A 403 -24.18 -12.68 1.28
N ASN A 404 -23.62 -13.35 0.28
CA ASN A 404 -22.43 -14.17 0.41
C ASN A 404 -21.15 -13.34 0.29
N ILE A 405 -20.07 -13.81 0.95
CA ILE A 405 -18.72 -13.27 0.85
C ILE A 405 -17.96 -14.05 -0.21
N VAL A 406 -17.53 -13.38 -1.27
CA VAL A 406 -16.90 -14.00 -2.43
C VAL A 406 -15.43 -13.59 -2.53
N GLY A 407 -14.52 -14.57 -2.49
CA GLY A 407 -13.14 -14.40 -2.93
C GLY A 407 -13.08 -14.29 -4.45
N TRP A 408 -12.42 -13.27 -4.97
CA TRP A 408 -12.35 -12.97 -6.40
C TRP A 408 -10.89 -12.86 -6.85
N CYS A 409 -10.45 -13.81 -7.68
CA CYS A 409 -9.08 -13.90 -8.19
C CYS A 409 -9.09 -13.91 -9.72
N GLN A 410 -8.51 -12.88 -10.33
CA GLN A 410 -8.46 -12.72 -11.78
C GLN A 410 -7.05 -12.37 -12.24
N GLY A 411 -6.66 -12.80 -13.44
CA GLY A 411 -5.46 -12.35 -14.13
C GLY A 411 -4.21 -12.21 -13.24
N ARG A 412 -3.47 -11.14 -13.46
CA ARG A 412 -2.26 -10.80 -12.70
C ARG A 412 -2.61 -10.06 -11.40
N ALA A 413 -1.84 -10.30 -10.36
CA ALA A 413 -2.02 -9.64 -9.08
C ALA A 413 -1.77 -8.13 -9.18
N GLU A 414 -2.40 -7.39 -8.29
CA GLU A 414 -2.14 -5.98 -8.08
C GLU A 414 -0.69 -5.76 -7.64
N PHE A 415 -0.11 -4.65 -8.07
CA PHE A 415 1.16 -4.14 -7.60
C PHE A 415 0.90 -3.08 -6.50
N GLY A 416 1.45 -3.33 -5.30
CA GLY A 416 1.27 -2.47 -4.14
C GLY A 416 0.33 -3.06 -3.07
N PRO A 417 0.09 -2.30 -1.98
CA PRO A 417 -0.53 -2.82 -0.76
C PRO A 417 -2.06 -2.90 -0.82
N ARG A 418 -2.71 -2.46 -1.90
CA ARG A 418 -4.16 -2.43 -2.02
C ARG A 418 -4.64 -3.55 -2.95
N ALA A 419 -5.71 -4.24 -2.54
CA ALA A 419 -6.43 -5.11 -3.46
C ALA A 419 -7.32 -4.26 -4.36
N LEU A 420 -7.17 -4.44 -5.67
CA LEU A 420 -7.83 -3.63 -6.70
C LEU A 420 -8.78 -4.46 -7.58
N GLY A 421 -9.18 -5.65 -7.12
CA GLY A 421 -10.13 -6.49 -7.83
C GLY A 421 -9.53 -7.73 -8.47
N ASN A 422 -8.22 -7.99 -8.33
CA ASN A 422 -7.62 -9.22 -8.86
C ASN A 422 -7.22 -10.22 -7.77
N ARG A 423 -7.09 -9.80 -6.53
CA ARG A 423 -6.92 -10.64 -5.33
C ARG A 423 -7.78 -10.07 -4.21
N SER A 424 -9.08 -10.02 -4.44
CA SER A 424 -10.05 -9.30 -3.62
C SER A 424 -11.03 -10.22 -2.93
N LEU A 425 -11.54 -9.75 -1.82
CA LEU A 425 -12.76 -10.22 -1.20
C LEU A 425 -13.85 -9.19 -1.48
N LEU A 426 -14.93 -9.64 -2.10
CA LEU A 426 -16.06 -8.83 -2.52
C LEU A 426 -17.32 -9.19 -1.72
N ALA A 427 -18.11 -8.18 -1.38
CA ALA A 427 -19.38 -8.37 -0.67
C ALA A 427 -20.37 -7.21 -0.94
N ASP A 428 -21.61 -7.41 -0.50
CA ASP A 428 -22.71 -6.46 -0.63
C ASP A 428 -22.56 -5.28 0.35
N PRO A 429 -22.53 -4.02 -0.11
CA PRO A 429 -22.40 -2.84 0.74
C PRO A 429 -23.71 -2.38 1.41
N ARG A 430 -24.87 -2.94 0.99
CA ARG A 430 -26.20 -2.45 1.38
C ARG A 430 -26.55 -2.69 2.84
N THR A 431 -25.83 -3.57 3.53
CA THR A 431 -26.10 -3.89 4.95
C THR A 431 -24.81 -3.97 5.77
N MET A 432 -24.87 -3.52 7.02
CA MET A 432 -23.75 -3.67 7.98
C MET A 432 -23.44 -5.13 8.30
N LYS A 433 -24.34 -6.07 7.99
CA LYS A 433 -24.10 -7.51 8.17
C LYS A 433 -22.87 -7.97 7.38
N SER A 434 -22.69 -7.50 6.15
CA SER A 434 -21.50 -7.82 5.33
C SER A 434 -20.21 -7.34 6.00
N HIS A 435 -20.20 -6.09 6.51
CA HIS A 435 -19.07 -5.52 7.25
C HIS A 435 -18.69 -6.37 8.47
N THR A 436 -19.67 -6.69 9.31
CA THR A 436 -19.47 -7.48 10.53
C THR A 436 -18.94 -8.88 10.19
N ARG A 437 -19.58 -9.59 9.24
CA ARG A 437 -19.16 -10.93 8.83
C ARG A 437 -17.73 -10.98 8.29
N ILE A 438 -17.34 -10.05 7.41
CA ILE A 438 -15.97 -10.00 6.90
C ILE A 438 -14.97 -9.80 8.04
N ASN A 439 -15.32 -8.95 9.00
CA ASN A 439 -14.45 -8.68 10.15
C ASN A 439 -14.31 -9.91 11.06
N GLU A 440 -15.41 -10.58 11.38
CA GLU A 440 -15.44 -11.75 12.25
C GLU A 440 -14.80 -12.99 11.60
N MET A 441 -15.07 -13.23 10.31
CA MET A 441 -14.60 -14.45 9.63
C MET A 441 -13.13 -14.36 9.19
N LEU A 442 -12.66 -13.19 8.78
CA LEU A 442 -11.38 -13.10 8.09
C LEU A 442 -10.44 -12.03 8.67
N LYS A 443 -10.94 -10.84 8.97
CA LYS A 443 -10.06 -9.71 9.27
C LYS A 443 -9.71 -9.57 10.74
N HIS A 444 -10.59 -9.96 11.67
CA HIS A 444 -10.35 -9.91 13.12
C HIS A 444 -9.64 -8.62 13.54
N ARG A 445 -10.17 -7.48 13.11
CA ARG A 445 -9.58 -6.16 13.35
C ARG A 445 -10.61 -5.22 13.99
N GLU A 446 -10.20 -4.01 14.31
CA GLU A 446 -11.02 -3.00 14.96
C GLU A 446 -12.31 -2.75 14.14
N ALA A 447 -13.46 -2.81 14.81
CA ALA A 447 -14.78 -2.72 14.17
C ALA A 447 -15.02 -1.36 13.48
N PHE A 448 -14.34 -0.31 13.92
CA PHE A 448 -14.47 1.03 13.34
C PHE A 448 -13.76 1.20 11.99
N ARG A 449 -12.89 0.27 11.58
CA ARG A 449 -12.17 0.38 10.30
C ARG A 449 -13.14 0.16 9.14
N PRO A 450 -13.26 1.12 8.22
CA PRO A 450 -14.15 0.97 7.07
C PRO A 450 -13.58 -0.02 6.05
N PHE A 451 -14.48 -0.58 5.21
CA PHE A 451 -14.10 -1.22 3.97
C PHE A 451 -14.22 -0.23 2.81
N ALA A 452 -13.45 -0.45 1.77
CA ALA A 452 -13.42 0.41 0.61
C ALA A 452 -14.56 0.04 -0.37
N PRO A 453 -15.29 1.01 -0.95
CA PRO A 453 -16.16 0.76 -2.08
C PRO A 453 -15.38 0.66 -3.39
N ILE A 454 -15.83 -0.23 -4.28
CA ILE A 454 -15.57 -0.15 -5.71
C ILE A 454 -16.84 0.37 -6.38
N VAL A 455 -16.72 1.36 -7.24
CA VAL A 455 -17.85 1.95 -7.98
C VAL A 455 -17.58 1.94 -9.49
N LEU A 456 -18.63 1.73 -10.29
CA LEU A 456 -18.58 1.97 -11.73
C LEU A 456 -18.34 3.46 -12.01
N GLU A 457 -17.42 3.76 -12.93
CA GLU A 457 -16.99 5.14 -13.23
C GLU A 457 -18.18 6.01 -13.66
N GLU A 458 -19.08 5.49 -14.50
CA GLU A 458 -20.26 6.19 -14.97
C GLU A 458 -21.25 6.59 -13.86
N HIS A 459 -21.26 5.86 -12.74
CA HIS A 459 -22.12 6.12 -11.58
C HIS A 459 -21.42 6.87 -10.45
N TYR A 460 -20.11 7.18 -10.59
CA TYR A 460 -19.36 7.86 -9.53
C TYR A 460 -20.03 9.16 -9.10
N SER A 461 -20.39 10.02 -10.05
CA SER A 461 -20.96 11.34 -9.76
C SER A 461 -22.36 11.28 -9.11
N GLU A 462 -23.06 10.15 -9.19
CA GLU A 462 -24.32 9.94 -8.49
C GLU A 462 -24.11 9.67 -7.00
N CYS A 463 -23.04 8.96 -6.67
CA CYS A 463 -22.79 8.39 -5.34
C CYS A 463 -21.87 9.25 -4.47
N PHE A 464 -20.89 9.93 -5.07
CA PHE A 464 -19.82 10.63 -4.37
C PHE A 464 -19.77 12.11 -4.75
N GLU A 465 -19.20 12.93 -3.83
CA GLU A 465 -18.97 14.35 -4.04
C GLU A 465 -17.58 14.57 -4.67
N GLY A 466 -17.41 15.72 -5.33
CA GLY A 466 -16.15 16.17 -5.88
C GLY A 466 -15.75 15.49 -7.20
N VAL A 467 -14.52 15.78 -7.65
CA VAL A 467 -13.96 15.27 -8.90
C VAL A 467 -13.59 13.80 -8.78
N LEU A 468 -13.52 13.12 -9.93
CA LEU A 468 -13.10 11.71 -10.00
C LEU A 468 -11.73 11.52 -9.36
N PRO A 469 -11.57 10.60 -8.39
CA PRO A 469 -10.30 10.36 -7.73
C PRO A 469 -9.36 9.48 -8.57
N ILE A 470 -8.11 9.34 -8.13
CA ILE A 470 -7.21 8.29 -8.62
C ILE A 470 -7.89 6.93 -8.42
N PRO A 471 -7.92 6.03 -9.44
CA PRO A 471 -8.75 4.82 -9.40
C PRO A 471 -8.28 3.72 -8.44
N TYR A 472 -7.24 3.95 -7.63
CA TYR A 472 -6.51 2.91 -6.90
C TYR A 472 -6.65 2.96 -5.36
N MET A 473 -7.76 3.49 -4.83
CA MET A 473 -7.98 3.63 -3.37
C MET A 473 -6.94 4.53 -2.68
N LEU A 474 -6.49 5.57 -3.36
CA LEU A 474 -5.46 6.49 -2.86
C LEU A 474 -6.01 7.86 -2.45
N GLU A 475 -7.32 8.05 -2.57
CA GLU A 475 -8.05 9.25 -2.14
C GLU A 475 -9.35 8.88 -1.45
N THR A 476 -9.83 9.76 -0.59
CA THR A 476 -11.15 9.68 0.04
C THR A 476 -12.12 10.66 -0.62
N ARG A 477 -13.40 10.32 -0.64
CA ARG A 477 -14.49 11.18 -1.10
C ARG A 477 -15.67 11.08 -0.16
N LYS A 478 -16.39 12.19 0.01
CA LYS A 478 -17.64 12.19 0.76
C LYS A 478 -18.72 11.46 -0.03
N ILE A 479 -19.47 10.62 0.68
CA ILE A 479 -20.64 9.94 0.12
C ILE A 479 -21.81 10.92 0.17
N LYS A 480 -22.52 11.09 -0.93
CA LYS A 480 -23.72 11.95 -1.00
C LYS A 480 -24.81 11.47 -0.03
N ALA A 481 -25.53 12.40 0.57
CA ALA A 481 -26.47 12.13 1.65
C ALA A 481 -27.50 11.04 1.33
N ASN A 482 -28.02 11.04 0.10
CA ASN A 482 -28.99 10.06 -0.38
C ASN A 482 -28.42 8.65 -0.62
N TRP A 483 -27.09 8.47 -0.54
CA TRP A 483 -26.42 7.18 -0.72
C TRP A 483 -25.93 6.56 0.60
N ARG A 484 -25.78 7.35 1.68
CA ARG A 484 -25.21 6.87 2.95
C ARG A 484 -25.97 5.70 3.53
N GLU A 485 -27.31 5.74 3.48
CA GLU A 485 -28.17 4.65 3.95
C GLU A 485 -28.24 3.46 2.98
N LYS A 486 -27.95 3.68 1.70
CA LYS A 486 -27.95 2.62 0.69
C LYS A 486 -26.69 1.75 0.74
N ILE A 487 -25.56 2.31 1.22
CA ILE A 487 -24.27 1.62 1.26
C ILE A 487 -23.58 1.77 2.63
N PRO A 488 -24.26 1.48 3.75
CA PRO A 488 -23.75 1.75 5.09
C PRO A 488 -22.46 1.00 5.42
N ALA A 489 -22.22 -0.18 4.80
CA ALA A 489 -21.05 -1.00 5.07
C ALA A 489 -19.71 -0.42 4.57
N VAL A 490 -19.75 0.62 3.73
CA VAL A 490 -18.57 1.31 3.18
C VAL A 490 -18.55 2.80 3.55
N CYS A 491 -19.54 3.27 4.33
CA CYS A 491 -19.61 4.64 4.81
C CYS A 491 -18.86 4.75 6.14
N HIS A 492 -17.81 5.58 6.17
CA HIS A 492 -17.08 5.86 7.40
C HIS A 492 -17.84 6.88 8.28
N VAL A 493 -17.42 7.02 9.54
CA VAL A 493 -18.09 7.87 10.54
C VAL A 493 -18.19 9.34 10.12
N ASP A 494 -17.24 9.81 9.32
CA ASP A 494 -17.21 11.17 8.77
C ASP A 494 -17.93 11.28 7.43
N ASN A 495 -18.70 10.28 7.02
CA ASN A 495 -19.37 10.13 5.73
C ASN A 495 -18.42 10.08 4.51
N SER A 496 -17.15 9.76 4.70
CA SER A 496 -16.22 9.53 3.61
C SER A 496 -16.03 8.05 3.28
N ALA A 497 -15.45 7.78 2.12
CA ALA A 497 -14.99 6.47 1.72
C ALA A 497 -13.73 6.57 0.87
N ARG A 498 -12.86 5.56 0.97
CA ARG A 498 -11.68 5.41 0.12
C ARG A 498 -12.04 4.66 -1.15
N VAL A 499 -12.32 5.40 -2.21
CA VAL A 499 -13.00 4.90 -3.40
C VAL A 499 -12.03 4.25 -4.38
N GLN A 500 -12.44 3.12 -4.96
CA GLN A 500 -11.84 2.55 -6.17
C GLN A 500 -12.78 2.79 -7.35
N ILE A 501 -12.23 3.22 -8.49
CA ILE A 501 -12.96 3.44 -9.74
C ILE A 501 -12.70 2.30 -10.70
N VAL A 502 -13.77 1.75 -11.27
CA VAL A 502 -13.72 0.67 -12.24
C VAL A 502 -14.48 1.05 -13.50
N ASN A 503 -13.88 0.74 -14.64
CA ASN A 503 -14.49 0.81 -15.96
C ASN A 503 -14.06 -0.40 -16.81
N SER A 504 -14.64 -0.54 -17.99
CA SER A 504 -14.38 -1.65 -18.92
C SER A 504 -12.93 -1.71 -19.44
N GLN A 505 -12.16 -0.62 -19.33
CA GLN A 505 -10.77 -0.56 -19.79
C GLN A 505 -9.79 -0.99 -18.71
N ASN A 506 -9.97 -0.53 -17.46
CA ASN A 506 -9.02 -0.81 -16.39
C ASN A 506 -9.26 -2.16 -15.67
N SER A 507 -10.50 -2.67 -15.64
CA SER A 507 -10.84 -3.94 -14.99
C SER A 507 -12.09 -4.59 -15.61
N PRO A 508 -12.01 -5.12 -16.86
CA PRO A 508 -13.18 -5.58 -17.63
C PRO A 508 -14.09 -6.56 -16.89
N LYS A 509 -13.54 -7.64 -16.32
CA LYS A 509 -14.34 -8.66 -15.62
C LYS A 509 -14.97 -8.14 -14.32
N LEU A 510 -14.28 -7.24 -13.62
CA LEU A 510 -14.83 -6.61 -12.41
C LEU A 510 -15.94 -5.61 -12.76
N ASN A 511 -15.76 -4.87 -13.85
CA ASN A 511 -16.79 -3.99 -14.40
C ASN A 511 -18.07 -4.79 -14.70
N GLU A 512 -17.94 -5.89 -15.46
CA GLU A 512 -19.03 -6.81 -15.80
C GLU A 512 -19.78 -7.35 -14.57
N LEU A 513 -19.02 -7.69 -13.52
CA LEU A 513 -19.57 -8.16 -12.25
C LEU A 513 -20.39 -7.05 -11.57
N ILE A 514 -19.85 -5.82 -11.47
CA ILE A 514 -20.55 -4.72 -10.79
C ILE A 514 -21.77 -4.29 -11.61
N GLU A 515 -21.71 -4.26 -12.94
CA GLU A 515 -22.88 -4.03 -13.80
C GLU A 515 -23.97 -5.09 -13.57
N ALA A 516 -23.60 -6.37 -13.46
CA ALA A 516 -24.54 -7.43 -13.15
C ALA A 516 -25.15 -7.27 -11.76
N PHE A 517 -24.36 -6.87 -10.77
CA PHE A 517 -24.85 -6.56 -9.42
C PHE A 517 -25.79 -5.34 -9.41
N TYR A 518 -25.44 -4.30 -10.16
CA TYR A 518 -26.27 -3.10 -10.33
C TYR A 518 -27.65 -3.44 -10.92
N ARG A 519 -27.69 -4.27 -11.96
CA ARG A 519 -28.98 -4.73 -12.54
C ARG A 519 -29.87 -5.49 -11.54
N LEU A 520 -29.28 -6.16 -10.53
CA LEU A 520 -30.03 -6.90 -9.52
C LEU A 520 -30.46 -6.04 -8.33
N THR A 521 -29.73 -4.96 -8.04
CA THR A 521 -29.82 -4.27 -6.74
C THR A 521 -30.02 -2.77 -6.84
N GLU A 522 -29.86 -2.19 -8.02
CA GLU A 522 -29.80 -0.74 -8.28
C GLU A 522 -28.67 -0.01 -7.51
N VAL A 523 -27.64 -0.76 -7.06
CA VAL A 523 -26.47 -0.23 -6.38
C VAL A 523 -25.21 -0.54 -7.20
N PRO A 524 -24.54 0.47 -7.80
CA PRO A 524 -23.38 0.27 -8.68
C PRO A 524 -22.06 0.16 -7.91
N ILE A 525 -22.11 -0.41 -6.68
CA ILE A 525 -21.02 -0.41 -5.71
C ILE A 525 -20.91 -1.79 -5.05
N LEU A 526 -19.67 -2.26 -4.85
CA LEU A 526 -19.36 -3.42 -3.99
C LEU A 526 -18.38 -3.03 -2.89
N ILE A 527 -18.38 -3.80 -1.79
CA ILE A 527 -17.26 -3.81 -0.83
C ILE A 527 -16.06 -4.44 -1.51
N ASN A 528 -14.88 -3.81 -1.40
CA ASN A 528 -13.59 -4.41 -1.73
C ASN A 528 -12.62 -4.38 -0.55
N THR A 529 -12.08 -5.55 -0.24
CA THR A 529 -10.94 -5.66 0.68
C THR A 529 -9.97 -6.73 0.19
N SER A 530 -8.73 -6.70 0.66
CA SER A 530 -7.71 -7.67 0.27
C SER A 530 -8.07 -9.11 0.65
N LEU A 531 -7.80 -10.05 -0.24
CA LEU A 531 -7.99 -11.48 0.01
C LEU A 531 -6.80 -12.02 0.82
N ASN A 532 -6.89 -11.88 2.14
CA ASN A 532 -5.90 -12.35 3.11
C ASN A 532 -6.49 -12.31 4.52
N ARG A 533 -5.90 -13.03 5.46
CA ARG A 533 -6.15 -12.86 6.89
C ARG A 533 -5.44 -11.62 7.42
N ASN A 534 -5.85 -11.20 8.61
CA ASN A 534 -5.17 -10.09 9.29
C ASN A 534 -3.69 -10.41 9.51
N GLY A 535 -2.83 -9.47 9.13
CA GLY A 535 -1.38 -9.57 9.29
C GLY A 535 -0.67 -10.50 8.29
N GLU A 536 -1.38 -11.11 7.34
CA GLU A 536 -0.79 -11.86 6.23
C GLU A 536 -0.69 -10.99 4.97
N PRO A 537 0.24 -11.29 4.05
CA PRO A 537 0.22 -10.75 2.70
C PRO A 537 -1.05 -11.15 1.95
N ILE A 538 -1.42 -10.38 0.93
CA ILE A 538 -2.51 -10.74 0.01
C ILE A 538 -2.13 -12.06 -0.68
N VAL A 539 -3.11 -12.94 -0.92
CA VAL A 539 -2.88 -14.21 -1.64
C VAL A 539 -2.23 -13.97 -3.00
N ASN A 540 -1.36 -14.88 -3.37
CA ASN A 540 -0.69 -14.84 -4.67
C ASN A 540 -1.17 -15.97 -5.58
N ASP A 541 -1.24 -17.18 -5.04
CA ASP A 541 -1.53 -18.42 -5.78
C ASP A 541 -2.91 -18.99 -5.46
N ALA A 542 -3.39 -19.87 -6.34
CA ALA A 542 -4.70 -20.53 -6.20
C ALA A 542 -4.79 -21.39 -4.92
N SER A 543 -3.71 -22.07 -4.57
CA SER A 543 -3.65 -22.92 -3.36
C SER A 543 -3.90 -22.13 -2.08
N GLU A 544 -3.36 -20.92 -1.98
CA GLU A 544 -3.55 -20.02 -0.84
C GLU A 544 -5.01 -19.54 -0.74
N ALA A 545 -5.60 -19.17 -1.89
CA ALA A 545 -6.99 -18.75 -1.96
C ALA A 545 -7.96 -19.91 -1.60
N ILE A 546 -7.69 -21.12 -2.10
CA ILE A 546 -8.47 -22.33 -1.80
C ILE A 546 -8.37 -22.67 -0.32
N GLU A 547 -7.22 -22.46 0.32
CA GLU A 547 -7.06 -22.70 1.75
C GLU A 547 -7.95 -21.77 2.61
N LEU A 548 -8.16 -20.52 2.21
CA LEU A 548 -9.11 -19.62 2.88
C LEU A 548 -10.55 -20.15 2.79
N LEU A 549 -10.94 -20.68 1.62
CA LEU A 549 -12.24 -21.31 1.44
C LEU A 549 -12.37 -22.59 2.30
N ARG A 550 -11.34 -23.44 2.31
CA ARG A 550 -11.32 -24.68 3.10
C ARG A 550 -11.52 -24.42 4.60
N ARG A 551 -10.97 -23.33 5.09
CA ARG A 551 -11.14 -22.89 6.50
C ARG A 551 -12.48 -22.22 6.78
N GLY A 552 -13.39 -22.13 5.82
CA GLY A 552 -14.70 -21.50 5.99
C GLY A 552 -14.64 -19.97 6.13
N MET A 553 -13.55 -19.33 5.69
CA MET A 553 -13.36 -17.88 5.75
C MET A 553 -14.00 -17.13 4.57
N LEU A 554 -14.50 -17.87 3.60
CA LEU A 554 -15.23 -17.41 2.42
C LEU A 554 -16.45 -18.31 2.24
N ASP A 555 -17.52 -17.77 1.67
CA ASP A 555 -18.66 -18.60 1.26
C ASP A 555 -18.38 -19.24 -0.09
N TYR A 556 -17.78 -18.46 -1.02
CA TYR A 556 -17.41 -18.88 -2.35
C TYR A 556 -16.05 -18.27 -2.75
N LEU A 557 -15.34 -18.96 -3.64
CA LEU A 557 -14.12 -18.47 -4.25
C LEU A 557 -14.22 -18.57 -5.77
N ILE A 558 -13.83 -17.52 -6.48
CA ILE A 558 -13.75 -17.50 -7.93
C ILE A 558 -12.31 -17.30 -8.35
N ILE A 559 -11.79 -18.19 -9.20
CA ILE A 559 -10.47 -18.07 -9.84
C ILE A 559 -10.66 -18.20 -11.34
N GLY A 560 -10.40 -17.12 -12.08
CA GLY A 560 -10.72 -17.07 -13.51
C GLY A 560 -12.22 -17.27 -13.75
N ASP A 561 -12.57 -18.31 -14.51
CA ASP A 561 -13.96 -18.68 -14.80
C ASP A 561 -14.48 -19.84 -13.92
N TYR A 562 -13.75 -20.21 -12.88
CA TYR A 562 -14.10 -21.34 -12.02
C TYR A 562 -14.62 -20.85 -10.66
N LEU A 563 -15.79 -21.37 -10.26
CA LEU A 563 -16.40 -21.21 -8.95
C LEU A 563 -16.01 -22.40 -8.07
N TYR A 564 -15.47 -22.11 -6.88
CA TYR A 564 -15.11 -23.07 -5.83
C TYR A 564 -16.03 -22.88 -4.63
N PHE A 565 -16.47 -24.00 -4.04
CA PHE A 565 -17.32 -24.01 -2.85
C PHE A 565 -17.20 -25.32 -2.09
N GLN A 566 -17.59 -25.33 -0.81
CA GLN A 566 -17.63 -26.56 -0.01
C GLN A 566 -18.81 -27.45 -0.41
N LYS A 567 -18.63 -28.77 -0.50
CA LYS A 567 -19.63 -29.74 -0.96
C LYS A 567 -20.94 -29.73 -0.15
N GLU A 568 -20.89 -29.32 1.13
CA GLU A 568 -22.06 -29.25 2.01
C GLU A 568 -22.96 -28.01 1.77
N LYS A 569 -22.54 -27.09 0.90
CA LYS A 569 -23.27 -25.86 0.59
C LYS A 569 -23.96 -25.86 -0.78
N GLN A 570 -24.32 -27.05 -1.33
CA GLN A 570 -25.10 -27.17 -2.57
C GLN A 570 -26.53 -26.69 -2.43
#